data_b86c6e94ca65170b2699af4099340b7e
#
_entry.id   b86c6e94ca65170b2699af4099340b7e
#
_cell.length_a   1.000
_cell.length_b   1.000
_cell.length_c   1.000
_cell.angle_alpha   90.00
_cell.angle_beta   90.00
_cell.angle_gamma   90.00
#
_symmetry.space_group_name_H-M   'P 1'
#
loop_
_entity.id
_entity.type
_entity.pdbx_description
1 polymer ?
#
loop_
_entity_poly.entity_id
_entity_poly.type
_entity_poly.pdbx_seq_one_letter_code
_entity_poly.pdbx_strand_id
1 'polypeptide(L)'
;MEWLENPDYAELGAGLNRGTPIGYRQVMSKVTLRAEIVGLDQRHLWAQIESNGDLVIAGQDLGPTVVQFFGEREYEWAHSIKKQYIPQFLELLNQDPGANVMTVLQGYAGERCDLVCDALTAAADKFPIEFWSRF
;
A
#
# COMPACT_ATOMS: atom_id res chain seq x y z
N MET A 1 -9.28 -10.70 -11.26
CA MET A 1 -9.22 -10.75 -10.31
C MET A 1 -10.00 -9.97 -9.49
N GLU A 2 -10.72 -10.56 -8.77
CA GLU A 2 -11.55 -9.94 -7.96
C GLU A 2 -10.91 -9.07 -7.02
N TRP A 3 -9.78 -9.41 -6.54
CA TRP A 3 -9.21 -8.61 -5.52
C TRP A 3 -8.80 -7.26 -6.09
N LEU A 4 -8.56 -7.18 -7.34
CA LEU A 4 -8.24 -5.96 -7.93
C LEU A 4 -9.35 -5.02 -7.82
N GLU A 5 -10.53 -5.50 -7.89
CA GLU A 5 -11.65 -4.69 -7.83
C GLU A 5 -12.01 -4.35 -6.45
N ASN A 6 -11.70 -5.22 -5.54
CA ASN A 6 -11.99 -4.97 -4.20
C ASN A 6 -11.50 -3.70 -3.70
N PRO A 7 -10.27 -3.37 -3.92
CA PRO A 7 -9.81 -2.11 -3.44
C PRO A 7 -10.67 -1.02 -3.92
N ASP A 8 -11.22 -1.27 -5.03
CA ASP A 8 -12.05 -0.29 -5.49
C ASP A 8 -13.23 -0.23 -4.75
N TYR A 9 -13.52 -1.24 -4.35
CA TYR A 9 -14.60 -1.34 -3.70
C TYR A 9 -14.54 -0.83 -2.64
N ALA A 10 -13.68 -1.25 -2.53
CA ALA A 10 -13.68 -0.84 -1.55
C ALA A 10 -14.30 0.31 -1.73
N GLU A 11 -14.77 0.32 -2.49
CA GLU A 11 -15.27 1.06 -2.73
C GLU A 11 -16.04 1.24 -2.54
N LEU A 12 -16.18 0.64 -2.11
CA LEU A 12 -16.65 0.76 -1.97
C LEU A 12 -17.03 1.38 -1.86
N GLY A 13 -16.89 1.35 -1.72
CA GLY A 13 -17.19 1.80 -1.66
C GLY A 13 -17.70 2.51 -1.93
N ALA A 14 -17.71 2.45 -2.35
CA ALA A 14 -18.14 3.29 -2.80
C ALA A 14 -19.21 3.44 -2.61
N GLY A 15 -19.39 2.88 -2.44
CA GLY A 15 -20.47 3.00 -2.32
C GLY A 15 -20.91 3.41 -1.27
N LEU A 16 -20.71 3.19 -0.72
CA LEU A 16 -21.18 3.44 -0.02
C LEU A 16 -21.30 4.41 0.36
N ASN A 17 -21.15 4.90 0.19
CA ASN A 17 -21.27 5.82 0.43
C ASN A 17 -21.86 6.35 0.75
N ARG A 18 -22.10 5.99 0.83
CA ARG A 18 -23.00 6.57 0.91
C ARG A 18 -23.37 6.79 2.19
N GLY A 19 -23.57 6.43 2.90
CA GLY A 19 -24.02 6.74 4.15
C GLY A 19 -22.97 6.79 5.15
N THR A 20 -21.84 6.31 4.89
CA THR A 20 -20.84 6.29 5.86
C THR A 20 -19.72 7.10 5.44
N PRO A 21 -19.75 8.32 5.74
CA PRO A 21 -18.70 9.21 5.29
C PRO A 21 -17.34 8.82 5.75
N ILE A 22 -17.24 8.23 6.92
CA ILE A 22 -15.93 7.86 7.40
C ILE A 22 -15.26 6.81 6.57
N GLY A 23 -15.93 5.71 6.34
CA GLY A 23 -15.41 4.68 5.52
C GLY A 23 -15.19 5.17 4.11
N TYR A 24 -16.07 6.03 3.66
CA TYR A 24 -15.95 6.56 2.37
C TYR A 24 -14.68 7.37 2.23
N ARG A 25 -14.33 8.17 3.23
CA ARG A 25 -13.12 8.97 3.17
C ARG A 25 -11.89 8.10 3.13
N GLN A 26 -11.90 6.98 3.81
CA GLN A 26 -10.75 6.09 3.77
C GLN A 26 -10.51 5.56 2.38
N VAL A 27 -11.58 5.25 1.67
CA VAL A 27 -11.45 4.76 0.31
C VAL A 27 -10.80 5.80 -0.56
N MET A 28 -11.08 7.08 -0.31
CA MET A 28 -10.53 8.13 -1.14
C MET A 28 -9.07 8.42 -0.89
N SER A 29 -8.50 7.84 0.14
CA SER A 29 -7.09 8.05 0.49
C SER A 29 -6.23 6.87 0.08
N LYS A 30 -6.45 6.35 -1.09
CA LYS A 30 -5.72 5.18 -1.55
C LYS A 30 -5.00 5.48 -2.86
N VAL A 31 -3.75 5.04 -2.94
CA VAL A 31 -2.94 5.18 -4.15
C VAL A 31 -2.45 3.80 -4.57
N THR A 32 -2.67 3.43 -5.82
CA THR A 32 -2.12 2.19 -6.36
C THR A 32 -0.72 2.48 -6.88
N LEU A 33 0.25 1.77 -6.32
CA LEU A 33 1.65 1.94 -6.70
C LEU A 33 2.06 0.95 -7.77
N ARG A 34 1.53 -0.26 -7.73
CA ARG A 34 1.84 -1.30 -8.71
C ARG A 34 0.60 -2.13 -8.96
N ALA A 35 0.35 -2.43 -10.22
CA ALA A 35 -0.71 -3.38 -10.59
C ALA A 35 -0.23 -3.98 -11.89
N GLU A 36 0.55 -5.07 -11.79
CA GLU A 36 1.16 -5.63 -12.98
C GLU A 36 0.97 -7.13 -13.10
N ILE A 37 1.02 -7.61 -14.30
CA ILE A 37 0.93 -9.03 -14.61
C ILE A 37 2.24 -9.40 -15.28
N VAL A 38 2.92 -10.43 -14.73
CA VAL A 38 4.16 -10.93 -15.29
C VAL A 38 3.93 -12.41 -15.58
N GLY A 39 3.65 -12.73 -16.83
CA GLY A 39 3.24 -14.09 -17.18
C GLY A 39 1.91 -14.41 -16.55
N LEU A 40 1.88 -15.40 -15.69
CA LEU A 40 0.66 -15.78 -14.98
C LEU A 40 0.66 -15.22 -13.55
N ASP A 41 1.68 -14.48 -13.17
CA ASP A 41 1.76 -13.88 -11.85
C ASP A 41 1.14 -12.49 -11.86
N GLN A 42 0.55 -12.11 -10.74
CA GLN A 42 0.02 -10.76 -10.55
C GLN A 42 0.65 -10.17 -9.32
N ARG A 43 1.06 -8.92 -9.42
CA ARG A 43 1.76 -8.22 -8.34
C ARG A 43 1.10 -6.89 -8.11
N HIS A 44 0.71 -6.65 -6.87
CA HIS A 44 -0.02 -5.44 -6.51
C HIS A 44 0.61 -4.79 -5.30
N LEU A 45 0.64 -3.46 -5.34
CA LEU A 45 1.18 -2.68 -4.23
C LEU A 45 0.35 -1.41 -4.13
N TRP A 46 -0.06 -1.04 -2.94
CA TRP A 46 -0.83 0.18 -2.76
C TRP A 46 -0.53 0.82 -1.41
N ALA A 47 -0.90 2.08 -1.29
CA ALA A 47 -0.75 2.83 -0.05
C ALA A 47 -2.10 3.42 0.31
N GLN A 48 -2.38 3.54 1.59
CA GLN A 48 -3.60 4.18 2.05
C GLN A 48 -3.39 4.82 3.42
N ILE A 49 -4.20 5.81 3.72
CA ILE A 49 -4.21 6.45 5.02
C ILE A 49 -5.39 5.91 5.78
N GLU A 50 -5.14 5.44 7.00
CA GLU A 50 -6.17 4.93 7.87
C GLU A 50 -6.91 6.08 8.54
N SER A 51 -8.05 5.81 9.15
CA SER A 51 -8.83 6.87 9.78
C SER A 51 -8.08 7.57 10.90
N ASN A 52 -7.13 6.90 11.53
CA ASN A 52 -6.33 7.52 12.59
C ASN A 52 -5.12 8.28 12.04
N GLY A 53 -4.95 8.29 10.74
CA GLY A 53 -3.85 9.03 10.12
C GLY A 53 -2.62 8.19 9.82
N ASP A 54 -2.59 6.92 10.22
CA ASP A 54 -1.44 6.07 9.95
C ASP A 54 -1.39 5.69 8.47
N LEU A 55 -0.18 5.50 7.98
CA LEU A 55 0.04 5.13 6.59
C LEU A 55 0.23 3.61 6.50
N VAL A 56 -0.53 2.96 5.63
CA VAL A 56 -0.34 1.54 5.37
C VAL A 56 0.12 1.37 3.94
N ILE A 57 1.20 0.63 3.76
CA ILE A 57 1.67 0.25 2.44
C ILE A 57 1.59 -1.26 2.37
N ALA A 58 0.78 -1.75 1.47
CA ALA A 58 0.43 -3.16 1.40
C ALA A 58 0.66 -3.72 0.02
N GLY A 59 0.87 -5.01 -0.04
CA GLY A 59 1.06 -5.68 -1.30
C GLY A 59 0.42 -7.05 -1.34
N GLN A 60 0.25 -7.55 -2.54
CA GLN A 60 -0.30 -8.88 -2.74
C GLN A 60 0.30 -9.46 -4.01
N ASP A 61 0.83 -10.67 -3.91
CA ASP A 61 1.35 -11.41 -5.05
C ASP A 61 0.50 -12.66 -5.22
N LEU A 62 0.12 -12.93 -6.46
CA LEU A 62 -0.72 -14.08 -6.80
C LEU A 62 -0.07 -14.80 -7.97
N GLY A 63 -0.22 -16.12 -8.01
CA GLY A 63 0.15 -16.89 -9.19
C GLY A 63 1.13 -18.01 -8.94
N PRO A 64 1.62 -18.62 -10.01
CA PRO A 64 2.47 -19.81 -9.91
C PRO A 64 3.77 -19.59 -9.16
N THR A 65 4.37 -18.42 -9.26
CA THR A 65 5.61 -18.16 -8.55
C THR A 65 5.40 -18.20 -7.04
N VAL A 66 4.25 -17.69 -6.56
CA VAL A 66 3.93 -17.74 -5.15
C VAL A 66 3.78 -19.20 -4.72
N VAL A 67 3.10 -20.01 -5.53
CA VAL A 67 2.94 -21.43 -5.24
C VAL A 67 4.30 -22.11 -5.13
N GLN A 68 5.19 -21.79 -6.04
CA GLN A 68 6.50 -22.41 -6.08
C GLN A 68 7.30 -22.15 -4.82
N PHE A 69 7.27 -20.94 -4.31
CA PHE A 69 8.09 -20.56 -3.16
C PHE A 69 7.41 -20.77 -1.82
N PHE A 70 6.09 -20.66 -1.77
CA PHE A 70 5.38 -20.68 -0.49
C PHE A 70 4.33 -21.77 -0.38
N GLY A 71 4.03 -22.46 -1.47
CA GLY A 71 3.02 -23.50 -1.46
C GLY A 71 1.58 -23.00 -1.47
N GLU A 72 1.39 -21.69 -1.54
CA GLU A 72 0.07 -21.08 -1.56
C GLU A 72 -0.04 -20.20 -2.79
N ARG A 73 -1.26 -19.93 -3.22
CA ARG A 73 -1.46 -19.17 -4.44
C ARG A 73 -1.40 -17.67 -4.23
N GLU A 74 -1.42 -17.24 -2.99
CA GLU A 74 -1.50 -15.82 -2.67
C GLU A 74 -0.61 -15.50 -1.48
N TYR A 75 0.06 -14.39 -1.55
CA TYR A 75 0.86 -13.89 -0.45
C TYR A 75 0.51 -12.41 -0.27
N GLU A 76 0.11 -12.03 0.95
CA GLU A 76 -0.22 -10.65 1.27
C GLU A 76 0.67 -10.15 2.39
N TRP A 77 0.99 -8.88 2.35
CA TRP A 77 1.77 -8.26 3.44
C TRP A 77 1.39 -6.79 3.57
N ALA A 78 1.70 -6.22 4.72
CA ALA A 78 1.49 -4.80 4.94
C ALA A 78 2.48 -4.25 5.94
N HIS A 79 2.87 -3.00 5.70
CA HIS A 79 3.68 -2.23 6.62
C HIS A 79 2.82 -1.06 7.09
N SER A 80 2.77 -0.84 8.42
CA SER A 80 2.01 0.27 8.97
C SER A 80 2.96 1.25 9.62
N ILE A 81 2.91 2.50 9.17
CA ILE A 81 3.75 3.57 9.67
C ILE A 81 2.86 4.52 10.45
N LYS A 82 3.16 4.70 11.73
CA LYS A 82 2.36 5.59 12.55
C LYS A 82 2.45 7.01 12.03
N LYS A 83 1.35 7.73 12.18
CA LYS A 83 1.22 9.09 11.70
C LYS A 83 2.42 9.95 12.08
N GLN A 84 2.89 9.81 13.29
CA GLN A 84 4.01 10.65 13.78
C GLN A 84 5.33 10.40 13.08
N TYR A 85 5.46 9.27 12.39
CA TYR A 85 6.69 8.95 11.68
C TYR A 85 6.61 9.19 10.17
N ILE A 86 5.46 9.62 9.69
CA ILE A 86 5.32 9.89 8.25
C ILE A 86 6.31 10.95 7.76
N PRO A 87 6.57 12.03 8.50
CA PRO A 87 7.57 12.99 8.05
C PRO A 87 8.95 12.36 7.85
N GLN A 88 9.34 11.44 8.73
CA GLN A 88 10.64 10.78 8.61
C GLN A 88 10.65 9.85 7.39
N PHE A 89 9.52 9.20 7.11
CA PHE A 89 9.41 8.35 5.94
C PHE A 89 9.57 9.18 4.66
N LEU A 90 8.96 10.36 4.64
CA LEU A 90 9.09 11.26 3.49
C LEU A 90 10.54 11.67 3.28
N GLU A 91 11.28 11.88 4.36
CA GLU A 91 12.68 12.23 4.24
C GLU A 91 13.50 11.09 3.62
N LEU A 92 13.12 9.86 3.91
CA LEU A 92 13.79 8.72 3.30
C LEU A 92 13.54 8.64 1.80
N LEU A 93 12.46 9.27 1.33
CA LEU A 93 12.19 9.38 -0.09
C LEU A 93 12.77 10.66 -0.68
N ASN A 94 13.55 11.40 0.11
CA ASN A 94 14.13 12.68 -0.30
C ASN A 94 13.06 13.70 -0.64
N GLN A 95 11.99 13.68 0.15
CA GLN A 95 10.87 14.58 -0.04
C GLN A 95 10.71 15.46 1.18
N ASP A 96 9.99 16.57 1.02
CA ASP A 96 9.71 17.49 2.11
C ASP A 96 8.93 16.75 3.18
N PRO A 97 9.39 16.77 4.45
CA PRO A 97 8.68 16.09 5.53
C PRO A 97 7.29 16.67 5.79
N GLY A 98 7.03 17.89 5.35
CA GLY A 98 5.70 18.49 5.50
C GLY A 98 4.78 18.26 4.33
N ALA A 99 5.21 17.52 3.33
CA ALA A 99 4.38 17.29 2.14
C ALA A 99 3.25 16.32 2.45
N ASN A 100 2.24 16.32 1.59
CA ASN A 100 1.15 15.37 1.68
C ASN A 100 1.66 14.02 1.17
N VAL A 101 1.72 13.03 2.05
CA VAL A 101 2.35 11.76 1.71
C VAL A 101 1.64 11.05 0.57
N MET A 102 0.33 11.15 0.50
CA MET A 102 -0.40 10.44 -0.57
C MET A 102 -0.15 11.10 -1.92
N THR A 103 -0.03 12.41 -1.95
CA THR A 103 0.31 13.10 -3.18
C THR A 103 1.72 12.73 -3.62
N VAL A 104 2.65 12.65 -2.67
CA VAL A 104 4.03 12.25 -2.98
C VAL A 104 4.04 10.82 -3.54
N LEU A 105 3.33 9.90 -2.87
CA LEU A 105 3.35 8.51 -3.29
C LEU A 105 2.72 8.33 -4.67
N GLN A 106 1.77 9.16 -5.02
CA GLN A 106 1.19 9.09 -6.34
C GLN A 106 2.24 9.29 -7.43
N GLY A 107 3.25 10.08 -7.16
CA GLY A 107 4.35 10.30 -8.10
C GLY A 107 5.29 9.11 -8.23
N TYR A 108 5.14 8.11 -7.36
CA TYR A 108 5.96 6.90 -7.44
C TYR A 108 5.23 5.73 -8.06
N ALA A 109 3.98 5.93 -8.48
CA ALA A 109 3.20 4.84 -9.09
C ALA A 109 3.89 4.39 -10.38
N GLY A 110 3.89 3.10 -10.60
CA GLY A 110 4.51 2.52 -11.80
C GLY A 110 5.98 2.22 -11.60
N GLU A 111 6.81 2.67 -12.50
CA GLU A 111 8.21 2.28 -12.51
C GLU A 111 9.01 2.67 -11.27
N ARG A 112 8.57 3.69 -10.57
CA ARG A 112 9.31 4.17 -9.42
C ARG A 112 8.86 3.55 -8.10
N CYS A 113 7.92 2.62 -8.15
CA CYS A 113 7.37 2.07 -6.91
C CYS A 113 8.42 1.31 -6.09
N ASP A 114 9.47 0.81 -6.72
CA ASP A 114 10.53 0.13 -5.99
C ASP A 114 11.23 1.05 -5.02
N LEU A 115 11.26 2.36 -5.30
CA LEU A 115 11.87 3.31 -4.39
C LEU A 115 11.10 3.40 -3.07
N VAL A 116 9.79 3.19 -3.13
CA VAL A 116 8.96 3.16 -1.92
C VAL A 116 9.33 1.93 -1.09
N CYS A 117 9.52 0.79 -1.75
CA CYS A 117 9.91 -0.43 -1.03
C CYS A 117 11.30 -0.28 -0.42
N ASP A 118 12.23 0.37 -1.12
CA ASP A 118 13.55 0.63 -0.58
C ASP A 118 13.47 1.53 0.65
N ALA A 119 12.61 2.54 0.59
CA ALA A 119 12.42 3.44 1.72
C ALA A 119 11.85 2.69 2.92
N LEU A 120 10.93 1.75 2.68
CA LEU A 120 10.39 0.94 3.78
C LEU A 120 11.47 0.10 4.43
N THR A 121 12.35 -0.48 3.64
CA THR A 121 13.45 -1.27 4.16
C THR A 121 14.36 -0.39 5.02
N ALA A 122 14.68 0.79 4.53
CA ALA A 122 15.53 1.70 5.29
C ALA A 122 14.85 2.20 6.56
N ALA A 123 13.53 2.38 6.49
CA ALA A 123 12.77 2.91 7.62
C ALA A 123 12.77 1.96 8.81
N ALA A 124 12.90 0.67 8.56
CA ALA A 124 12.88 -0.31 9.65
C ALA A 124 13.96 -0.06 10.68
N ASP A 125 15.07 0.58 10.28
CA ASP A 125 16.15 0.90 11.20
C ASP A 125 16.04 2.31 11.79
N LYS A 126 15.03 3.05 11.39
CA LYS A 126 14.92 4.45 11.80
C LYS A 126 13.79 4.71 12.79
N PHE A 127 12.70 3.98 12.68
CA PHE A 127 11.55 4.14 13.56
C PHE A 127 10.70 2.87 13.53
N PRO A 128 9.82 2.69 14.52
CA PRO A 128 9.00 1.47 14.56
C PRO A 128 8.04 1.37 13.38
N ILE A 129 7.99 0.21 12.77
CA ILE A 129 7.03 -0.09 11.71
C ILE A 129 6.41 -1.43 12.07
N GLU A 130 5.08 -1.50 11.99
CA GLU A 130 4.39 -2.77 12.19
C GLU A 130 4.33 -3.49 10.86
N PHE A 131 4.58 -4.76 10.88
CA PHE A 131 4.57 -5.57 9.66
C PHE A 131 3.76 -6.83 9.90
N TRP A 132 2.95 -7.21 8.94
CA TRP A 132 2.31 -8.53 8.97
C TRP A 132 2.29 -9.11 7.56
N SER A 133 2.18 -10.44 7.50
CA SER A 133 2.02 -11.12 6.22
C SER A 133 1.17 -12.34 6.43
N ARG A 134 0.59 -12.83 5.36
CA ARG A 134 -0.19 -14.07 5.40
C ARG A 134 -0.32 -14.65 4.00
N PHE A 135 -0.70 -15.92 3.97
CA PHE A 135 -0.93 -16.63 2.72
C PHE A 135 -2.39 -16.97 2.52
#